data_7a8d06e75eaef90a93e321a00eb9ba29
#
_entry.id   7a8d06e75eaef90a93e321a00eb9ba29
#
_cell.length_a   1.000
_cell.length_b   1.000
_cell.length_c   1.000
_cell.angle_alpha   90.00
_cell.angle_beta   90.00
_cell.angle_gamma   90.00
#
_symmetry.space_group_name_H-M   'P 1'
#
loop_
_entity.id
_entity.type
_entity.pdbx_description
1 polymer ?
#
loop_
_entity_poly.entity_id
_entity_poly.type
_entity_poly.pdbx_seq_one_letter_code
_entity_poly.pdbx_strand_id
1 'polypeptide(L)'
;MTETIQVRLAAAADAPDMLRVSRTAFAARRPVDPPADALFDTLADMEHSLAEGWGVCALDGDHMVGCLLVARDGEVATLRRVSVLPTETRRGIAKALIGGAVSLAVDAGLKRVEVLCRREFPELAGWWGKHGFGPLRENASGIVLGRDLPVAVTVPTPEAMHALGVELAGLLRAGDVIIATGELGAGKTTLARGIGEGLGVEGPVISPTFVLSRIHPSRGGGPDLVHVDAYRMAGADELADIDLDTTLPGSVTLVEWGEGIAEWLSDERLEIDIDREIGDEARRVTLTGTGPRWAGALEALRRNP
;
A
#
# COMPACT_ATOMS: atom_id res chain seq x y z
N MET A 1 -2.74 6.23 31.59
CA MET A 1 -3.66 6.11 30.45
C MET A 1 -2.88 6.60 29.23
N THR A 2 -2.57 5.71 28.29
CA THR A 2 -1.90 6.12 27.05
C THR A 2 -2.97 6.80 26.19
N GLU A 3 -2.91 8.13 26.12
CA GLU A 3 -3.82 8.87 25.23
C GLU A 3 -3.56 8.41 23.79
N THR A 4 -4.63 8.09 23.08
CA THR A 4 -4.55 7.58 21.70
C THR A 4 -4.33 8.76 20.77
N ILE A 5 -3.26 8.72 19.96
CA ILE A 5 -3.02 9.73 18.94
C ILE A 5 -4.16 9.70 17.93
N GLN A 6 -4.86 10.82 17.80
CA GLN A 6 -5.91 11.01 16.80
C GLN A 6 -5.32 11.63 15.54
N VAL A 7 -5.56 11.00 14.38
CA VAL A 7 -5.18 11.55 13.07
C VAL A 7 -6.43 11.97 12.31
N ARG A 8 -6.40 13.18 11.74
CA ARG A 8 -7.52 13.72 10.95
C ARG A 8 -7.05 14.63 9.82
N LEU A 9 -7.95 14.91 8.90
CA LEU A 9 -7.79 15.97 7.91
C LEU A 9 -7.67 17.32 8.61
N ALA A 10 -6.75 18.16 8.18
CA ALA A 10 -6.59 19.50 8.68
C ALA A 10 -7.67 20.44 8.11
N ALA A 11 -8.20 21.31 8.97
CA ALA A 11 -9.03 22.43 8.56
C ALA A 11 -8.17 23.69 8.38
N ALA A 12 -8.69 24.71 7.72
CA ALA A 12 -8.00 25.99 7.56
C ALA A 12 -7.59 26.62 8.92
N ALA A 13 -8.40 26.42 9.96
CA ALA A 13 -8.11 26.90 11.32
C ALA A 13 -6.88 26.24 11.97
N ASP A 14 -6.42 25.11 11.44
CA ASP A 14 -5.24 24.39 11.96
C ASP A 14 -3.91 25.02 11.46
N ALA A 15 -3.95 25.90 10.46
CA ALA A 15 -2.75 26.47 9.84
C ALA A 15 -1.73 27.07 10.83
N PRO A 16 -2.13 27.82 11.88
CA PRO A 16 -1.18 28.35 12.86
C PRO A 16 -0.45 27.24 13.63
N ASP A 17 -1.16 26.20 14.06
CA ASP A 17 -0.56 25.09 14.79
C ASP A 17 0.32 24.21 13.88
N MET A 18 -0.09 23.97 12.64
CA MET A 18 0.73 23.27 11.64
C MET A 18 2.03 24.03 11.37
N LEU A 19 1.97 25.34 11.23
CA LEU A 19 3.16 26.19 11.06
C LEU A 19 4.09 26.07 12.27
N ARG A 20 3.57 26.16 13.48
CA ARG A 20 4.32 26.03 14.74
C ARG A 20 5.01 24.66 14.81
N VAL A 21 4.27 23.55 14.58
CA VAL A 21 4.80 22.19 14.63
C VAL A 21 5.85 21.98 13.55
N SER A 22 5.59 22.42 12.31
CA SER A 22 6.51 22.28 11.19
C SER A 22 7.83 23.02 11.47
N ARG A 23 7.78 24.29 11.83
CA ARG A 23 8.98 25.08 12.15
C ARG A 23 9.77 24.48 13.31
N THR A 24 9.10 24.05 14.39
CA THR A 24 9.74 23.41 15.54
C THR A 24 10.45 22.12 15.14
N ALA A 25 9.79 21.27 14.36
CA ALA A 25 10.35 20.00 13.91
C ALA A 25 11.55 20.18 12.98
N PHE A 26 11.48 21.16 12.05
CA PHE A 26 12.57 21.42 11.10
C PHE A 26 13.75 22.13 11.77
N ALA A 27 13.51 23.03 12.73
CA ALA A 27 14.57 23.69 13.49
C ALA A 27 15.38 22.73 14.37
N ALA A 28 14.77 21.63 14.79
CA ALA A 28 15.47 20.59 15.58
C ALA A 28 16.34 19.63 14.73
N ARG A 29 16.23 19.69 13.40
CA ARG A 29 17.07 18.89 12.49
C ARG A 29 18.46 19.52 12.39
N ARG A 30 19.46 18.71 11.99
CA ARG A 30 20.79 19.26 11.66
C ARG A 30 20.66 20.31 10.55
N PRO A 31 21.42 21.42 10.66
CA PRO A 31 21.45 22.44 9.62
C PRO A 31 21.92 21.87 8.28
N VAL A 32 21.35 22.39 7.20
CA VAL A 32 21.69 22.01 5.81
C VAL A 32 21.81 23.27 4.96
N ASP A 33 22.52 23.18 3.84
CA ASP A 33 22.70 24.26 2.88
C ASP A 33 22.22 23.81 1.48
N PRO A 34 21.24 24.51 0.87
CA PRO A 34 20.45 25.61 1.45
C PRO A 34 19.56 25.13 2.60
N PRO A 35 19.19 26.04 3.55
CA PRO A 35 18.29 25.70 4.64
C PRO A 35 16.95 25.17 4.14
N ALA A 36 16.25 24.40 4.98
CA ALA A 36 14.93 23.89 4.62
C ALA A 36 13.90 25.03 4.51
N ASP A 37 13.14 25.07 3.41
CA ASP A 37 12.11 26.09 3.16
C ASP A 37 11.09 26.17 4.30
N ALA A 38 10.81 25.02 4.96
CA ALA A 38 9.91 24.96 6.10
C ALA A 38 10.25 25.92 7.26
N LEU A 39 11.50 26.36 7.35
CA LEU A 39 11.94 27.34 8.35
C LEU A 39 11.47 28.75 8.03
N PHE A 40 11.19 29.02 6.78
CA PHE A 40 10.80 30.34 6.26
C PHE A 40 9.31 30.44 5.93
N ASP A 41 8.58 29.31 5.93
CA ASP A 41 7.13 29.33 5.66
C ASP A 41 6.43 30.33 6.57
N THR A 42 5.54 31.11 6.02
CA THR A 42 4.66 32.04 6.74
C THR A 42 3.29 31.39 7.00
N LEU A 43 2.45 32.06 7.79
CA LEU A 43 1.06 31.61 7.96
C LEU A 43 0.32 31.61 6.62
N ALA A 44 0.52 32.61 5.79
CA ALA A 44 -0.09 32.69 4.47
C ALA A 44 0.34 31.54 3.55
N ASP A 45 1.61 31.10 3.62
CA ASP A 45 2.08 29.93 2.84
C ASP A 45 1.40 28.65 3.30
N MET A 46 1.17 28.50 4.62
CA MET A 46 0.48 27.35 5.18
C MET A 46 -0.99 27.34 4.79
N GLU A 47 -1.69 28.48 4.91
CA GLU A 47 -3.09 28.65 4.50
C GLU A 47 -3.26 28.40 3.00
N HIS A 48 -2.38 28.93 2.17
CA HIS A 48 -2.37 28.68 0.72
C HIS A 48 -2.19 27.19 0.43
N SER A 49 -1.24 26.52 1.10
CA SER A 49 -1.00 25.07 0.90
C SER A 49 -2.21 24.21 1.27
N LEU A 50 -2.97 24.62 2.30
CA LEU A 50 -4.22 23.94 2.68
C LEU A 50 -5.37 24.21 1.72
N ALA A 51 -5.41 25.39 1.09
CA ALA A 51 -6.42 25.75 0.10
C ALA A 51 -6.24 25.00 -1.23
N GLU A 52 -4.98 24.81 -1.65
CA GLU A 52 -4.64 24.18 -2.93
C GLU A 52 -4.49 22.63 -2.81
N GLY A 53 -4.35 22.13 -1.59
CA GLY A 53 -4.12 20.70 -1.33
C GLY A 53 -4.82 20.23 -0.07
N TRP A 54 -4.11 19.39 0.69
CA TRP A 54 -4.61 18.88 1.97
C TRP A 54 -3.55 19.01 3.05
N GLY A 55 -4.02 19.03 4.29
CA GLY A 55 -3.19 18.82 5.47
C GLY A 55 -3.67 17.61 6.26
N VAL A 56 -2.77 16.94 6.94
CA VAL A 56 -3.09 15.88 7.92
C VAL A 56 -2.46 16.27 9.25
N CYS A 57 -3.25 16.20 10.32
CA CYS A 57 -2.86 16.52 11.68
C CYS A 57 -2.87 15.28 12.56
N ALA A 58 -1.91 15.20 13.50
CA ALA A 58 -1.92 14.27 14.61
C ALA A 58 -2.03 15.02 15.92
N LEU A 59 -3.02 14.65 16.73
CA LEU A 59 -3.32 15.29 18.01
C LEU A 59 -3.13 14.29 19.16
N ASP A 60 -2.62 14.81 20.27
CA ASP A 60 -2.60 14.17 21.58
C ASP A 60 -3.52 14.98 22.49
N GLY A 61 -4.75 14.52 22.73
CA GLY A 61 -5.82 15.36 23.22
C GLY A 61 -6.10 16.53 22.28
N ASP A 62 -6.05 17.76 22.81
CA ASP A 62 -6.25 19.00 22.03
C ASP A 62 -4.94 19.56 21.44
N HIS A 63 -3.81 18.91 21.66
CA HIS A 63 -2.50 19.43 21.26
C HIS A 63 -2.04 18.79 19.95
N MET A 64 -1.75 19.62 18.94
CA MET A 64 -1.15 19.14 17.71
C MET A 64 0.32 18.78 17.95
N VAL A 65 0.65 17.48 17.72
CA VAL A 65 1.98 16.90 17.94
C VAL A 65 2.69 16.52 16.65
N GLY A 66 1.96 16.49 15.54
CA GLY A 66 2.52 16.25 14.22
C GLY A 66 1.61 16.74 13.11
N CYS A 67 2.18 17.00 11.94
CA CYS A 67 1.42 17.37 10.74
C CYS A 67 2.21 17.07 9.46
N LEU A 68 1.50 17.05 8.34
CA LEU A 68 2.06 17.11 7.00
C LEU A 68 1.14 17.85 6.05
N LEU A 69 1.70 18.29 4.93
CA LEU A 69 0.97 18.84 3.80
C LEU A 69 1.01 17.85 2.63
N VAL A 70 -0.06 17.82 1.85
CA VAL A 70 -0.18 17.06 0.61
C VAL A 70 -0.47 18.03 -0.53
N ALA A 71 0.48 18.18 -1.44
CA ALA A 71 0.26 18.87 -2.70
C ALA A 71 -0.22 17.88 -3.75
N ARG A 72 -1.13 18.31 -4.63
CA ARG A 72 -1.66 17.51 -5.72
C ARG A 72 -1.10 18.00 -7.05
N ASP A 73 -0.64 17.07 -7.88
CA ASP A 73 -0.24 17.34 -9.25
C ASP A 73 -0.73 16.20 -10.15
N GLY A 74 -1.80 16.48 -10.90
CA GLY A 74 -2.50 15.45 -11.66
C GLY A 74 -2.97 14.29 -10.78
N GLU A 75 -2.45 13.10 -11.03
CA GLU A 75 -2.78 11.85 -10.33
C GLU A 75 -1.79 11.52 -9.18
N VAL A 76 -0.93 12.45 -8.83
CA VAL A 76 0.11 12.27 -7.81
C VAL A 76 -0.13 13.16 -6.61
N ALA A 77 0.01 12.57 -5.40
CA ALA A 77 0.07 13.29 -4.13
C ALA A 77 1.52 13.44 -3.70
N THR A 78 1.99 14.66 -3.46
CA THR A 78 3.33 14.91 -2.94
C THR A 78 3.27 15.29 -1.46
N LEU A 79 3.88 14.45 -0.60
CA LEU A 79 3.99 14.75 0.83
C LEU A 79 5.04 15.84 1.06
N ARG A 80 4.64 16.87 1.78
CA ARG A 80 5.49 18.01 2.13
C ARG A 80 5.41 18.29 3.62
N ARG A 81 6.45 18.89 4.18
CA ARG A 81 6.46 19.34 5.58
C ARG A 81 6.10 18.25 6.60
N VAL A 82 6.46 16.97 6.32
CA VAL A 82 6.22 15.87 7.27
C VAL A 82 6.97 16.16 8.56
N SER A 83 6.22 16.41 9.64
CA SER A 83 6.70 16.99 10.88
C SER A 83 6.10 16.30 12.08
N VAL A 84 6.94 15.97 13.06
CA VAL A 84 6.54 15.51 14.40
C VAL A 84 7.37 16.28 15.40
N LEU A 85 6.76 16.75 16.48
CA LEU A 85 7.48 17.46 17.55
C LEU A 85 8.63 16.60 18.09
N PRO A 86 9.80 17.18 18.36
CA PRO A 86 10.98 16.42 18.84
C PRO A 86 10.72 15.63 20.13
N THR A 87 9.83 16.13 21.00
CA THR A 87 9.40 15.48 22.24
C THR A 87 8.54 14.25 22.01
N GLU A 88 7.92 14.11 20.82
CA GLU A 88 6.92 13.08 20.50
C GLU A 88 7.45 12.02 19.54
N THR A 89 8.75 11.98 19.33
CA THR A 89 9.36 10.98 18.44
C THR A 89 9.22 9.56 19.00
N ARG A 90 9.24 8.55 18.10
CA ARG A 90 9.12 7.11 18.41
C ARG A 90 7.74 6.64 18.88
N ARG A 91 6.71 7.50 18.85
CA ARG A 91 5.31 7.14 19.16
C ARG A 91 4.51 6.67 17.92
N GLY A 92 5.15 6.44 16.78
CA GLY A 92 4.46 6.03 15.54
C GLY A 92 3.70 7.14 14.81
N ILE A 93 3.78 8.40 15.27
CA ILE A 93 3.00 9.54 14.75
C ILE A 93 3.26 9.77 13.26
N ALA A 94 4.53 9.74 12.83
CA ALA A 94 4.85 9.93 11.41
C ALA A 94 4.22 8.84 10.53
N LYS A 95 4.24 7.57 10.98
CA LYS A 95 3.56 6.46 10.29
C LYS A 95 2.05 6.70 10.18
N ALA A 96 1.43 7.13 11.27
CA ALA A 96 -0.01 7.42 11.30
C ALA A 96 -0.39 8.59 10.37
N LEU A 97 0.40 9.67 10.35
CA LEU A 97 0.21 10.79 9.43
C LEU A 97 0.30 10.37 7.96
N ILE A 98 1.31 9.54 7.61
CA ILE A 98 1.47 9.02 6.24
C ILE A 98 0.30 8.11 5.89
N GLY A 99 -0.16 7.26 6.81
CA GLY A 99 -1.35 6.44 6.62
C GLY A 99 -2.58 7.28 6.29
N GLY A 100 -2.83 8.35 7.04
CA GLY A 100 -3.92 9.29 6.77
C GLY A 100 -3.80 9.97 5.40
N ALA A 101 -2.60 10.39 5.01
CA ALA A 101 -2.37 10.99 3.70
C ALA A 101 -2.57 9.98 2.55
N VAL A 102 -2.14 8.73 2.73
CA VAL A 102 -2.36 7.64 1.75
C VAL A 102 -3.85 7.36 1.60
N SER A 103 -4.61 7.25 2.70
CA SER A 103 -6.07 7.05 2.65
C SER A 103 -6.76 8.17 1.88
N LEU A 104 -6.45 9.44 2.18
CA LEU A 104 -7.00 10.59 1.45
C LEU A 104 -6.66 10.54 -0.05
N ALA A 105 -5.45 10.12 -0.39
CA ALA A 105 -5.03 10.02 -1.79
C ALA A 105 -5.76 8.90 -2.53
N VAL A 106 -6.02 7.76 -1.87
CA VAL A 106 -6.84 6.65 -2.40
C VAL A 106 -8.28 7.11 -2.62
N ASP A 107 -8.89 7.76 -1.62
CA ASP A 107 -10.27 8.25 -1.70
C ASP A 107 -10.43 9.31 -2.81
N ALA A 108 -9.38 10.07 -3.08
CA ALA A 108 -9.35 11.04 -4.18
C ALA A 108 -9.02 10.43 -5.55
N GLY A 109 -8.86 9.11 -5.66
CA GLY A 109 -8.56 8.41 -6.91
C GLY A 109 -7.15 8.67 -7.46
N LEU A 110 -6.22 9.14 -6.61
CA LEU A 110 -4.84 9.35 -7.04
C LEU A 110 -4.13 8.00 -7.24
N LYS A 111 -3.05 8.01 -8.03
CA LYS A 111 -2.32 6.78 -8.38
C LYS A 111 -1.08 6.55 -7.56
N ARG A 112 -0.48 7.61 -7.05
CA ARG A 112 0.82 7.57 -6.36
C ARG A 112 0.95 8.64 -5.29
N VAL A 113 1.68 8.29 -4.25
CA VAL A 113 2.17 9.25 -3.26
C VAL A 113 3.69 9.37 -3.40
N GLU A 114 4.19 10.60 -3.47
CA GLU A 114 5.62 10.90 -3.59
C GLU A 114 6.13 11.72 -2.41
N VAL A 115 7.42 11.61 -2.13
CA VAL A 115 8.13 12.45 -1.15
C VAL A 115 9.55 12.71 -1.61
N LEU A 116 10.04 13.93 -1.39
CA LEU A 116 11.45 14.27 -1.61
C LEU A 116 12.27 13.93 -0.36
N CYS A 117 13.20 13.01 -0.50
CA CYS A 117 14.25 12.73 0.49
C CYS A 117 15.51 13.51 0.10
N ARG A 118 15.88 14.52 0.90
CA ARG A 118 17.06 15.35 0.64
C ARG A 118 18.33 14.54 0.78
N ARG A 119 19.36 14.85 -0.02
CA ARG A 119 20.68 14.17 -0.04
C ARG A 119 21.38 14.19 1.30
N GLU A 120 21.14 15.24 2.08
CA GLU A 120 21.76 15.43 3.39
C GLU A 120 21.19 14.48 4.46
N PHE A 121 20.07 13.77 4.15
CA PHE A 121 19.42 12.85 5.07
C PHE A 121 19.23 11.45 4.45
N PRO A 122 20.31 10.76 4.03
CA PRO A 122 20.19 9.46 3.36
C PRO A 122 19.54 8.39 4.24
N GLU A 123 19.63 8.53 5.57
CA GLU A 123 18.97 7.65 6.54
C GLU A 123 17.44 7.66 6.43
N LEU A 124 16.85 8.77 5.94
CA LEU A 124 15.42 8.86 5.74
C LEU A 124 14.94 8.00 4.56
N ALA A 125 15.77 7.76 3.55
CA ALA A 125 15.39 6.90 2.43
C ALA A 125 15.09 5.47 2.90
N GLY A 126 15.93 4.90 3.77
CA GLY A 126 15.69 3.60 4.38
C GLY A 126 14.46 3.57 5.29
N TRP A 127 14.18 4.68 5.99
CA TRP A 127 12.96 4.80 6.79
C TRP A 127 11.71 4.84 5.91
N TRP A 128 11.71 5.62 4.82
CA TRP A 128 10.62 5.66 3.85
C TRP A 128 10.41 4.30 3.18
N GLY A 129 11.50 3.56 2.87
CA GLY A 129 11.43 2.22 2.31
C GLY A 129 10.61 1.25 3.18
N LYS A 130 10.77 1.32 4.51
CA LYS A 130 9.95 0.53 5.45
C LYS A 130 8.46 0.91 5.45
N HIS A 131 8.09 2.00 4.77
CA HIS A 131 6.71 2.45 4.60
C HIS A 131 6.22 2.28 3.15
N GLY A 132 6.91 1.44 2.37
CA GLY A 132 6.53 1.08 1.00
C GLY A 132 6.93 2.10 -0.08
N PHE A 133 7.81 3.08 0.23
CA PHE A 133 8.28 4.04 -0.75
C PHE A 133 9.59 3.55 -1.38
N GLY A 134 9.63 3.46 -2.71
CA GLY A 134 10.82 3.13 -3.49
C GLY A 134 11.38 4.34 -4.25
N PRO A 135 12.65 4.28 -4.69
CA PRO A 135 13.27 5.35 -5.47
C PRO A 135 12.62 5.45 -6.86
N LEU A 136 12.21 6.66 -7.26
CA LEU A 136 11.63 6.95 -8.58
C LEU A 136 12.61 7.71 -9.47
N ARG A 137 13.15 8.81 -8.97
CA ARG A 137 14.04 9.71 -9.71
C ARG A 137 14.90 10.53 -8.79
N GLU A 138 16.05 10.95 -9.27
CA GLU A 138 16.92 11.92 -8.61
C GLU A 138 16.71 13.32 -9.19
N ASN A 139 16.91 14.33 -8.37
CA ASN A 139 16.99 15.73 -8.76
C ASN A 139 18.14 16.45 -8.02
N ALA A 140 18.30 17.76 -8.25
CA ALA A 140 19.35 18.54 -7.62
C ALA A 140 19.29 18.51 -6.08
N SER A 141 18.08 18.39 -5.49
CA SER A 141 17.86 18.43 -4.04
C SER A 141 17.94 17.08 -3.37
N GLY A 142 17.81 15.95 -4.10
CA GLY A 142 17.81 14.61 -3.52
C GLY A 142 17.13 13.56 -4.37
N ILE A 143 16.61 12.54 -3.70
CA ILE A 143 15.87 11.43 -4.32
C ILE A 143 14.38 11.64 -4.08
N VAL A 144 13.58 11.57 -5.14
CA VAL A 144 12.13 11.45 -5.02
C VAL A 144 11.80 9.98 -4.86
N LEU A 145 11.17 9.67 -3.74
CA LEU A 145 10.66 8.35 -3.44
C LEU A 145 9.15 8.34 -3.71
N GLY A 146 8.62 7.21 -4.18
CA GLY A 146 7.20 7.05 -4.42
C GLY A 146 6.66 5.72 -3.94
N ARG A 147 5.37 5.73 -3.65
CA ARG A 147 4.57 4.56 -3.33
C ARG A 147 3.33 4.58 -4.20
N ASP A 148 3.15 3.54 -5.01
CA ASP A 148 1.91 3.36 -5.77
C ASP A 148 0.74 3.09 -4.81
N LEU A 149 -0.42 3.63 -5.15
CA LEU A 149 -1.62 3.46 -4.37
C LEU A 149 -2.38 2.22 -4.84
N PRO A 150 -3.16 1.57 -3.95
CA PRO A 150 -3.98 0.43 -4.31
C PRO A 150 -4.88 0.71 -5.52
N VAL A 151 -5.12 -0.33 -6.31
CA VAL A 151 -6.06 -0.28 -7.44
C VAL A 151 -7.37 -0.89 -6.99
N ALA A 152 -8.45 -0.12 -7.01
CA ALA A 152 -9.79 -0.62 -6.73
C ALA A 152 -10.52 -0.93 -8.04
N VAL A 153 -11.12 -2.13 -8.12
CA VAL A 153 -11.91 -2.59 -9.26
C VAL A 153 -13.27 -3.03 -8.75
N THR A 154 -14.35 -2.48 -9.32
CA THR A 154 -15.71 -2.98 -9.07
C THR A 154 -15.98 -4.19 -9.96
N VAL A 155 -16.34 -5.31 -9.34
CA VAL A 155 -16.57 -6.59 -9.99
C VAL A 155 -18.04 -7.00 -9.77
N PRO A 156 -18.92 -6.80 -10.78
CA PRO A 156 -20.35 -6.96 -10.58
C PRO A 156 -20.83 -8.42 -10.54
N THR A 157 -20.09 -9.36 -11.14
CA THR A 157 -20.52 -10.76 -11.25
C THR A 157 -19.36 -11.74 -11.04
N PRO A 158 -19.65 -13.04 -10.79
CA PRO A 158 -18.61 -14.08 -10.74
C PRO A 158 -17.81 -14.19 -12.04
N GLU A 159 -18.43 -13.97 -13.18
CA GLU A 159 -17.76 -14.01 -14.50
C GLU A 159 -16.76 -12.85 -14.63
N ALA A 160 -17.14 -11.65 -14.12
CA ALA A 160 -16.23 -10.51 -14.07
C ALA A 160 -15.05 -10.75 -13.09
N MET A 161 -15.29 -11.46 -11.97
CA MET A 161 -14.22 -11.88 -11.05
C MET A 161 -13.25 -12.84 -11.72
N HIS A 162 -13.77 -13.81 -12.46
CA HIS A 162 -12.97 -14.73 -13.22
C HIS A 162 -12.15 -13.99 -14.29
N ALA A 163 -12.78 -13.07 -15.06
CA ALA A 163 -12.10 -12.26 -16.07
C ALA A 163 -10.97 -11.40 -15.48
N LEU A 164 -11.18 -10.81 -14.29
CA LEU A 164 -10.14 -10.11 -13.57
C LEU A 164 -8.95 -11.03 -13.24
N GLY A 165 -9.22 -12.29 -12.85
CA GLY A 165 -8.18 -13.29 -12.63
C GLY A 165 -7.35 -13.58 -13.90
N VAL A 166 -8.00 -13.71 -15.06
CA VAL A 166 -7.33 -13.89 -16.35
C VAL A 166 -6.46 -12.66 -16.70
N GLU A 167 -6.97 -11.44 -16.49
CA GLU A 167 -6.20 -10.21 -16.73
C GLU A 167 -4.97 -10.14 -15.80
N LEU A 168 -5.15 -10.47 -14.51
CA LEU A 168 -4.06 -10.52 -13.52
C LEU A 168 -2.97 -11.49 -13.94
N ALA A 169 -3.33 -12.67 -14.43
CA ALA A 169 -2.37 -13.68 -14.87
C ALA A 169 -1.38 -13.16 -15.92
N GLY A 170 -1.81 -12.22 -16.78
CA GLY A 170 -0.93 -11.56 -17.75
C GLY A 170 0.17 -10.67 -17.12
N LEU A 171 0.05 -10.32 -15.85
CA LEU A 171 1.03 -9.55 -15.10
C LEU A 171 1.95 -10.43 -14.24
N LEU A 172 1.54 -11.69 -14.00
CA LEU A 172 2.22 -12.60 -13.08
C LEU A 172 3.43 -13.27 -13.72
N ARG A 173 4.41 -13.60 -12.90
CA ARG A 173 5.61 -14.35 -13.26
C ARG A 173 6.01 -15.31 -12.16
N ALA A 174 6.87 -16.26 -12.47
CA ALA A 174 7.43 -17.17 -11.47
C ALA A 174 8.09 -16.41 -10.32
N GLY A 175 7.84 -16.83 -9.10
CA GLY A 175 8.26 -16.20 -7.86
C GLY A 175 7.25 -15.21 -7.27
N ASP A 176 6.17 -14.85 -7.98
CA ASP A 176 5.16 -13.95 -7.44
C ASP A 176 4.32 -14.64 -6.35
N VAL A 177 4.09 -13.93 -5.25
CA VAL A 177 3.22 -14.32 -4.14
C VAL A 177 1.99 -13.43 -4.12
N ILE A 178 0.82 -14.05 -4.05
CA ILE A 178 -0.49 -13.38 -3.96
C ILE A 178 -1.16 -13.80 -2.66
N ILE A 179 -1.62 -12.84 -1.87
CA ILE A 179 -2.42 -13.06 -0.68
C ILE A 179 -3.84 -12.55 -0.96
N ALA A 180 -4.81 -13.46 -0.97
CA ALA A 180 -6.21 -13.12 -1.24
C ALA A 180 -7.04 -13.20 0.04
N THR A 181 -7.61 -12.04 0.43
CA THR A 181 -8.41 -11.86 1.62
C THR A 181 -9.86 -11.53 1.25
N GLY A 182 -10.78 -11.79 2.14
CA GLY A 182 -12.21 -11.51 1.98
C GLY A 182 -13.06 -12.59 2.64
N GLU A 183 -14.32 -12.27 2.94
CA GLU A 183 -15.27 -13.16 3.61
C GLU A 183 -15.51 -14.49 2.84
N LEU A 184 -16.14 -15.46 3.51
CA LEU A 184 -16.56 -16.68 2.86
C LEU A 184 -17.56 -16.37 1.72
N GLY A 185 -17.29 -16.87 0.52
CA GLY A 185 -18.09 -16.56 -0.67
C GLY A 185 -17.79 -15.23 -1.35
N ALA A 186 -16.75 -14.48 -0.93
CA ALA A 186 -16.36 -13.22 -1.55
C ALA A 186 -15.91 -13.38 -3.02
N GLY A 187 -15.38 -14.56 -3.41
CA GLY A 187 -14.97 -14.83 -4.78
C GLY A 187 -13.48 -15.18 -4.94
N LYS A 188 -12.73 -15.41 -3.85
CA LYS A 188 -11.29 -15.77 -3.89
C LYS A 188 -11.00 -16.94 -4.82
N THR A 189 -11.73 -18.04 -4.67
CA THR A 189 -11.57 -19.22 -5.53
C THR A 189 -12.02 -18.96 -6.97
N THR A 190 -12.97 -18.06 -7.21
CA THR A 190 -13.35 -17.65 -8.57
C THR A 190 -12.23 -16.87 -9.23
N LEU A 191 -11.59 -15.97 -8.51
CA LEU A 191 -10.39 -15.26 -8.95
C LEU A 191 -9.24 -16.24 -9.22
N ALA A 192 -9.00 -17.22 -8.31
CA ALA A 192 -8.00 -18.26 -8.47
C ALA A 192 -8.19 -19.08 -9.76
N ARG A 193 -9.44 -19.39 -10.11
CA ARG A 193 -9.78 -20.07 -11.39
C ARG A 193 -9.39 -19.24 -12.60
N GLY A 194 -9.69 -17.95 -12.57
CA GLY A 194 -9.29 -17.01 -13.64
C GLY A 194 -7.77 -16.91 -13.77
N ILE A 195 -7.05 -16.80 -12.65
CA ILE A 195 -5.58 -16.78 -12.64
C ILE A 195 -5.04 -18.07 -13.25
N GLY A 196 -5.55 -19.24 -12.82
CA GLY A 196 -5.12 -20.53 -13.37
C GLY A 196 -5.40 -20.68 -14.87
N GLU A 197 -6.55 -20.19 -15.37
CA GLU A 197 -6.84 -20.16 -16.81
C GLU A 197 -5.85 -19.25 -17.55
N GLY A 198 -5.60 -18.04 -17.06
CA GLY A 198 -4.68 -17.10 -17.68
C GLY A 198 -3.22 -17.56 -17.67
N LEU A 199 -2.79 -18.32 -16.65
CA LEU A 199 -1.47 -18.98 -16.59
C LEU A 199 -1.41 -20.26 -17.46
N GLY A 200 -2.55 -20.75 -17.96
CA GLY A 200 -2.62 -21.95 -18.79
C GLY A 200 -2.31 -23.23 -18.01
N VAL A 201 -2.73 -23.34 -16.75
CA VAL A 201 -2.47 -24.55 -15.95
C VAL A 201 -3.33 -25.74 -16.35
N GLU A 202 -2.94 -26.94 -15.93
CA GLU A 202 -3.65 -28.18 -16.22
C GLU A 202 -4.84 -28.39 -15.29
N GLY A 203 -5.97 -28.78 -15.87
CA GLY A 203 -7.19 -29.15 -15.15
C GLY A 203 -7.91 -27.97 -14.48
N PRO A 204 -8.99 -28.25 -13.78
CA PRO A 204 -9.77 -27.24 -13.09
C PRO A 204 -9.08 -26.79 -11.79
N VAL A 205 -9.01 -25.49 -11.56
CA VAL A 205 -8.61 -24.93 -10.27
C VAL A 205 -9.78 -25.03 -9.29
N ILE A 206 -9.60 -25.76 -8.21
CA ILE A 206 -10.57 -25.96 -7.13
C ILE A 206 -9.93 -25.60 -5.80
N SER A 207 -10.72 -25.04 -4.86
CA SER A 207 -10.21 -24.66 -3.54
C SER A 207 -9.58 -25.85 -2.83
N PRO A 208 -8.36 -25.72 -2.30
CA PRO A 208 -7.66 -26.77 -1.58
C PRO A 208 -8.02 -26.84 -0.08
N THR A 209 -9.17 -26.32 0.35
CA THR A 209 -9.59 -26.22 1.78
C THR A 209 -9.38 -27.50 2.60
N PHE A 210 -9.46 -28.68 1.98
CA PHE A 210 -9.28 -29.95 2.68
C PHE A 210 -7.85 -30.54 2.58
N VAL A 211 -7.06 -30.08 1.62
CA VAL A 211 -5.68 -30.57 1.37
C VAL A 211 -4.63 -29.50 1.64
N LEU A 212 -5.06 -28.29 2.03
CA LEU A 212 -4.30 -27.10 2.36
C LEU A 212 -3.54 -26.48 1.18
N SER A 213 -2.91 -27.27 0.33
CA SER A 213 -2.16 -26.81 -0.85
C SER A 213 -2.35 -27.74 -2.04
N ARG A 214 -2.34 -27.15 -3.24
CA ARG A 214 -2.38 -27.88 -4.51
C ARG A 214 -1.53 -27.20 -5.55
N ILE A 215 -0.72 -27.98 -6.25
CA ILE A 215 0.07 -27.52 -7.40
C ILE A 215 -0.71 -27.82 -8.68
N HIS A 216 -0.89 -26.81 -9.52
CA HIS A 216 -1.45 -26.90 -10.87
C HIS A 216 -0.33 -26.64 -11.87
N PRO A 217 0.21 -27.67 -12.56
CA PRO A 217 1.30 -27.51 -13.52
C PRO A 217 0.88 -26.68 -14.73
N SER A 218 1.79 -25.87 -15.25
CA SER A 218 1.56 -25.12 -16.50
C SER A 218 1.70 -26.03 -17.72
N ARG A 219 0.79 -25.89 -18.71
CA ARG A 219 0.85 -26.62 -19.98
C ARG A 219 1.86 -26.06 -20.97
N GLY A 220 2.14 -24.75 -20.87
CA GLY A 220 2.89 -23.98 -21.86
C GLY A 220 4.31 -23.60 -21.49
N GLY A 221 4.86 -24.13 -20.39
CA GLY A 221 6.18 -23.74 -19.88
C GLY A 221 6.20 -22.39 -19.18
N GLY A 222 5.04 -21.80 -18.87
CA GLY A 222 4.88 -20.69 -17.94
C GLY A 222 4.99 -21.16 -16.48
N PRO A 223 4.78 -20.27 -15.50
CA PRO A 223 4.82 -20.64 -14.10
C PRO A 223 3.67 -21.59 -13.73
N ASP A 224 3.94 -22.54 -12.85
CA ASP A 224 2.90 -23.32 -12.20
C ASP A 224 2.07 -22.44 -11.26
N LEU A 225 0.84 -22.87 -10.92
CA LEU A 225 0.06 -22.22 -9.87
C LEU A 225 0.09 -23.11 -8.62
N VAL A 226 0.68 -22.60 -7.54
CA VAL A 226 0.56 -23.18 -6.21
C VAL A 226 -0.59 -22.49 -5.49
N HIS A 227 -1.69 -23.22 -5.28
CA HIS A 227 -2.90 -22.70 -4.63
C HIS A 227 -2.98 -23.23 -3.21
N VAL A 228 -2.97 -22.32 -2.24
CA VAL A 228 -3.04 -22.58 -0.79
C VAL A 228 -4.33 -22.01 -0.22
N ASP A 229 -4.96 -22.70 0.71
CA ASP A 229 -6.11 -22.22 1.49
C ASP A 229 -5.75 -22.30 2.97
N ALA A 230 -5.47 -21.15 3.56
CA ALA A 230 -5.04 -21.02 4.95
C ALA A 230 -6.22 -20.83 5.94
N TYR A 231 -7.47 -20.95 5.51
CA TYR A 231 -8.67 -20.78 6.35
C TYR A 231 -8.65 -21.60 7.65
N ARG A 232 -8.00 -22.77 7.66
CA ARG A 232 -7.92 -23.66 8.81
C ARG A 232 -6.61 -23.58 9.56
N MET A 233 -5.66 -22.76 9.09
CA MET A 233 -4.36 -22.62 9.73
C MET A 233 -4.44 -21.69 10.94
N ALA A 234 -3.81 -22.11 12.03
CA ALA A 234 -3.77 -21.32 13.25
C ALA A 234 -2.72 -20.19 13.20
N GLY A 235 -1.76 -20.24 12.27
CA GLY A 235 -0.72 -19.23 12.15
C GLY A 235 0.35 -19.56 11.09
N ALA A 236 1.37 -18.69 11.04
CA ALA A 236 2.46 -18.76 10.09
C ALA A 236 3.29 -20.06 10.18
N ASP A 237 3.39 -20.65 11.37
CA ASP A 237 4.15 -21.88 11.59
C ASP A 237 3.53 -23.06 10.80
N GLU A 238 2.19 -23.17 10.77
CA GLU A 238 1.49 -24.21 9.99
C GLU A 238 1.64 -24.00 8.48
N LEU A 239 1.73 -22.75 8.03
CA LEU A 239 2.00 -22.42 6.62
C LEU A 239 3.45 -22.81 6.25
N ALA A 240 4.41 -22.65 7.17
CA ALA A 240 5.80 -23.01 6.96
C ALA A 240 5.98 -24.54 6.82
N ASP A 241 5.13 -25.34 7.47
CA ASP A 241 5.17 -26.80 7.39
C ASP A 241 4.77 -27.36 5.99
N ILE A 242 4.20 -26.53 5.12
CA ILE A 242 3.81 -26.94 3.74
C ILE A 242 5.00 -26.97 2.77
N ASP A 243 6.18 -26.50 3.16
CA ASP A 243 7.42 -26.48 2.37
C ASP A 243 7.25 -25.79 0.99
N LEU A 244 6.71 -24.56 1.01
CA LEU A 244 6.50 -23.76 -0.19
C LEU A 244 7.81 -23.27 -0.82
N ASP A 245 8.89 -23.21 -0.07
CA ASP A 245 10.20 -22.69 -0.51
C ASP A 245 10.73 -23.38 -1.77
N THR A 246 10.42 -24.67 -1.93
CA THR A 246 10.86 -25.46 -3.09
C THR A 246 10.10 -25.10 -4.37
N THR A 247 8.87 -24.63 -4.26
CA THR A 247 7.99 -24.32 -5.41
C THR A 247 7.98 -22.86 -5.78
N LEU A 248 8.20 -21.95 -4.81
CA LEU A 248 8.17 -20.49 -5.01
C LEU A 248 8.94 -20.02 -6.24
N PRO A 249 10.21 -20.44 -6.52
CA PRO A 249 10.98 -19.87 -7.64
C PRO A 249 10.39 -20.18 -9.02
N GLY A 250 9.62 -21.27 -9.16
CA GLY A 250 9.06 -21.76 -10.43
C GLY A 250 7.57 -21.52 -10.61
N SER A 251 6.90 -20.98 -9.59
CA SER A 251 5.44 -20.88 -9.57
C SER A 251 4.95 -19.47 -9.22
N VAL A 252 3.67 -19.25 -9.48
CA VAL A 252 2.87 -18.23 -8.82
C VAL A 252 2.21 -18.87 -7.61
N THR A 253 2.42 -18.33 -6.43
CA THR A 253 1.82 -18.84 -5.19
C THR A 253 0.65 -17.97 -4.78
N LEU A 254 -0.56 -18.51 -4.77
CA LEU A 254 -1.77 -17.85 -4.30
C LEU A 254 -2.19 -18.45 -2.95
N VAL A 255 -2.28 -17.60 -1.92
CA VAL A 255 -2.72 -17.97 -0.57
C VAL A 255 -4.06 -17.31 -0.28
N GLU A 256 -5.15 -18.09 -0.28
CA GLU A 256 -6.44 -17.63 0.24
C GLU A 256 -6.39 -17.60 1.78
N TRP A 257 -6.95 -16.57 2.41
CA TRP A 257 -6.95 -16.36 3.88
C TRP A 257 -5.55 -16.17 4.48
N GLY A 258 -4.61 -15.67 3.68
CA GLY A 258 -3.20 -15.57 4.07
C GLY A 258 -2.84 -14.32 4.88
N GLU A 259 -3.77 -13.39 5.11
CA GLU A 259 -3.51 -12.16 5.87
C GLU A 259 -3.04 -12.46 7.29
N GLY A 260 -1.94 -11.83 7.71
CA GLY A 260 -1.30 -12.02 9.01
C GLY A 260 -0.44 -13.29 9.14
N ILE A 261 -0.44 -14.16 8.12
CA ILE A 261 0.30 -15.45 8.18
C ILE A 261 1.17 -15.76 6.96
N ALA A 262 0.95 -15.11 5.81
CA ALA A 262 1.65 -15.41 4.55
C ALA A 262 2.62 -14.31 4.10
N GLU A 263 2.67 -13.16 4.76
CA GLU A 263 3.49 -12.01 4.36
C GLU A 263 5.00 -12.31 4.39
N TRP A 264 5.42 -13.25 5.18
CA TRP A 264 6.82 -13.68 5.29
C TRP A 264 7.31 -14.46 4.06
N LEU A 265 6.40 -14.98 3.22
CA LEU A 265 6.77 -15.72 2.01
C LEU A 265 7.50 -14.84 0.99
N SER A 266 7.18 -13.53 0.95
CA SER A 266 7.87 -12.60 0.07
C SER A 266 7.73 -11.16 0.55
N ASP A 267 8.85 -10.41 0.50
CA ASP A 267 8.85 -8.96 0.67
C ASP A 267 8.21 -8.24 -0.54
N GLU A 268 8.13 -8.91 -1.69
CA GLU A 268 7.52 -8.42 -2.93
C GLU A 268 6.27 -9.24 -3.25
N ARG A 269 5.09 -8.75 -2.88
CA ARG A 269 3.84 -9.50 -3.01
C ARG A 269 2.67 -8.66 -3.48
N LEU A 270 1.64 -9.32 -3.97
CA LEU A 270 0.34 -8.74 -4.30
C LEU A 270 -0.69 -9.13 -3.23
N GLU A 271 -1.24 -8.17 -2.54
CA GLU A 271 -2.36 -8.35 -1.62
C GLU A 271 -3.65 -7.99 -2.36
N ILE A 272 -4.66 -8.85 -2.26
CA ILE A 272 -5.96 -8.72 -2.91
C ILE A 272 -7.05 -8.82 -1.85
N ASP A 273 -7.72 -7.70 -1.57
CA ASP A 273 -8.85 -7.64 -0.67
C ASP A 273 -10.15 -7.65 -1.47
N ILE A 274 -11.06 -8.56 -1.14
CA ILE A 274 -12.35 -8.70 -1.81
C ILE A 274 -13.45 -8.41 -0.81
N ASP A 275 -14.01 -7.20 -0.89
CA ASP A 275 -15.08 -6.72 -0.05
C ASP A 275 -16.44 -6.92 -0.72
N ARG A 276 -17.45 -7.26 0.10
CA ARG A 276 -18.82 -7.32 -0.30
C ARG A 276 -19.52 -6.05 0.16
N GLU A 277 -19.97 -5.22 -0.76
CA GLU A 277 -20.79 -4.06 -0.41
C GLU A 277 -22.15 -4.51 0.09
N ILE A 278 -22.62 -3.91 1.20
CA ILE A 278 -23.90 -4.28 1.82
C ILE A 278 -25.04 -3.90 0.87
N GLY A 279 -25.80 -4.90 0.43
CA GLY A 279 -26.98 -4.70 -0.42
C GLY A 279 -26.72 -4.79 -1.92
N ASP A 280 -25.49 -5.08 -2.35
CA ASP A 280 -25.16 -5.30 -3.75
C ASP A 280 -24.54 -6.70 -3.98
N GLU A 281 -24.77 -7.28 -5.15
CA GLU A 281 -24.04 -8.50 -5.58
C GLU A 281 -22.62 -8.17 -6.06
N ALA A 282 -22.33 -6.91 -6.35
CA ALA A 282 -21.00 -6.44 -6.72
C ALA A 282 -19.95 -6.65 -5.60
N ARG A 283 -18.72 -6.83 -6.00
CA ARG A 283 -17.55 -6.90 -5.11
C ARG A 283 -16.63 -5.74 -5.41
N ARG A 284 -16.05 -5.15 -4.38
CA ARG A 284 -14.92 -4.24 -4.51
C ARG A 284 -13.65 -5.06 -4.31
N VAL A 285 -12.83 -5.12 -5.34
CA VAL A 285 -11.53 -5.78 -5.29
C VAL A 285 -10.45 -4.72 -5.20
N THR A 286 -9.68 -4.74 -4.12
CA THR A 286 -8.56 -3.81 -3.89
C THR A 286 -7.25 -4.57 -4.08
N LEU A 287 -6.42 -4.09 -5.00
CA LEU A 287 -5.14 -4.69 -5.36
C LEU A 287 -4.02 -3.80 -4.81
N THR A 288 -3.21 -4.33 -3.91
CA THR A 288 -2.09 -3.62 -3.29
C THR A 288 -0.78 -4.34 -3.60
N GLY A 289 0.05 -3.75 -4.43
CA GLY A 289 1.40 -4.27 -4.70
C GLY A 289 2.39 -3.76 -3.65
N THR A 290 3.17 -4.66 -3.07
CA THR A 290 4.25 -4.35 -2.12
C THR A 290 5.59 -4.68 -2.76
N GLY A 291 6.56 -3.77 -2.64
CA GLY A 291 7.92 -3.95 -3.17
C GLY A 291 8.10 -3.49 -4.62
N PRO A 292 9.39 -3.36 -5.07
CA PRO A 292 9.74 -2.84 -6.39
C PRO A 292 9.15 -3.63 -7.56
N ARG A 293 8.92 -4.94 -7.38
CA ARG A 293 8.30 -5.84 -8.38
C ARG A 293 6.96 -5.31 -8.89
N TRP A 294 6.19 -4.68 -8.00
CA TRP A 294 4.83 -4.26 -8.29
C TRP A 294 4.72 -2.78 -8.67
N ALA A 295 5.84 -2.04 -8.66
CA ALA A 295 5.85 -0.62 -9.01
C ALA A 295 5.33 -0.41 -10.45
N GLY A 296 4.18 0.26 -10.58
CA GLY A 296 3.50 0.51 -11.85
C GLY A 296 2.85 -0.71 -12.50
N ALA A 297 3.04 -1.94 -11.97
CA ALA A 297 2.55 -3.16 -12.61
C ALA A 297 1.01 -3.24 -12.69
N LEU A 298 0.31 -2.64 -11.72
CA LEU A 298 -1.15 -2.68 -11.63
C LEU A 298 -1.86 -1.57 -12.41
N GLU A 299 -1.12 -0.64 -13.04
CA GLU A 299 -1.71 0.50 -13.75
C GLU A 299 -2.67 0.07 -14.86
N ALA A 300 -2.39 -1.02 -15.57
CA ALA A 300 -3.24 -1.55 -16.63
C ALA A 300 -4.64 -1.99 -16.13
N LEU A 301 -4.76 -2.28 -14.83
CA LEU A 301 -6.02 -2.71 -14.20
C LEU A 301 -6.85 -1.53 -13.66
N ARG A 302 -6.29 -0.31 -13.63
CA ARG A 302 -7.06 0.89 -13.26
C ARG A 302 -8.05 1.18 -14.38
N ARG A 303 -9.30 0.86 -14.12
CA ARG A 303 -10.41 1.28 -14.97
C ARG A 303 -10.84 2.66 -14.48
N ASN A 304 -10.95 3.63 -15.41
CA ASN A 304 -11.55 4.91 -15.07
C ASN A 304 -12.96 4.65 -14.53
N PRO A 305 -13.34 5.31 -13.40
CA PRO A 305 -14.66 5.19 -12.82
C PRO A 305 -15.77 5.63 -13.75
#